data_c029edab96522df084af1f49270bee03
#
_entry.id   c029edab96522df084af1f49270bee03
#
_cell.length_a   1.000
_cell.length_b   1.000
_cell.length_c   1.000
_cell.angle_alpha   90.00
_cell.angle_beta   90.00
_cell.angle_gamma   90.00
#
_symmetry.space_group_name_H-M   'P 1'
#
loop_
_entity.id
_entity.type
_entity.pdbx_description
1 polymer ?
#
loop_
_entity_poly.entity_id
_entity_poly.type
_entity_poly.pdbx_seq_one_letter_code
_entity_poly.pdbx_strand_id
1 'polypeptide(L)'
;MRPHTILNVIPSLPPNLVRLAELAYNLRWTWNYGSIELFRRLDRDLWETSGHNPVRMLGTISQARLQAASEDDGFLAHFAGICEQFDQYRQNDRTWYAQRCREIPPCRVAYFSPEFGLTDCVPIYSGGLGVLSGDHLKSSSDLGLNLVGVGLLYQFGYFSQYLSPDGWQQEFYPVNDFYNMPLQLMRNKDGTPVTVQVTYPDAPVTAQVWRIQVGRIAVYMLDSNLQQNRPRDREITGKLYGGDREMRIRQEILLGIGGYRALVALNLEPTVCHMNEGHAAFLALERMRMAMRDHQLS
;
A
#
# COMPACT_ATOMS: atom_id res chain seq x y z
N MET A 1 -23.05 16.63 -19.31
CA MET A 1 -22.27 17.69 -18.63
C MET A 1 -21.28 17.02 -17.69
N ARG A 2 -19.98 17.30 -17.76
CA ARG A 2 -19.04 16.87 -16.72
C ARG A 2 -19.04 17.93 -15.63
N PRO A 3 -19.13 17.56 -14.33
CA PRO A 3 -19.07 18.56 -13.25
C PRO A 3 -17.71 19.26 -13.30
N HIS A 4 -17.71 20.58 -13.13
CA HIS A 4 -16.47 21.38 -13.08
C HIS A 4 -15.72 21.21 -11.76
N THR A 5 -16.40 20.78 -10.71
CA THR A 5 -15.82 20.58 -9.36
C THR A 5 -16.58 19.47 -8.67
N ILE A 6 -15.85 18.53 -8.09
CA ILE A 6 -16.39 17.49 -7.20
C ILE A 6 -15.99 17.89 -5.79
N LEU A 7 -16.97 18.14 -4.93
CA LEU A 7 -16.78 18.41 -3.51
C LEU A 7 -17.13 17.15 -2.73
N ASN A 8 -16.15 16.60 -2.04
CA ASN A 8 -16.36 15.50 -1.09
C ASN A 8 -16.53 16.11 0.31
N VAL A 9 -17.70 15.93 0.90
CA VAL A 9 -17.94 16.25 2.31
C VAL A 9 -17.60 15.01 3.13
N ILE A 10 -16.49 15.09 3.86
CA ILE A 10 -16.05 14.01 4.74
C ILE A 10 -16.53 14.31 6.16
N PRO A 11 -17.05 13.32 6.91
CA PRO A 11 -17.41 13.47 8.32
C PRO A 11 -16.21 13.92 9.16
N SER A 12 -16.45 14.79 10.14
CA SER A 12 -15.40 15.23 11.06
C SER A 12 -15.34 14.29 12.25
N LEU A 13 -14.16 13.71 12.50
CA LEU A 13 -13.97 12.88 13.68
C LEU A 13 -14.06 13.73 14.97
N PRO A 14 -14.86 13.32 15.98
CA PRO A 14 -14.85 13.93 17.28
C PRO A 14 -13.44 13.96 17.90
N PRO A 15 -13.07 14.96 18.71
CA PRO A 15 -11.71 15.11 19.26
C PRO A 15 -11.18 13.88 19.99
N ASN A 16 -12.05 13.15 20.70
CA ASN A 16 -11.72 11.92 21.42
C ASN A 16 -11.65 10.67 20.52
N LEU A 17 -11.99 10.76 19.21
CA LEU A 17 -11.97 9.67 18.26
C LEU A 17 -10.99 9.89 17.08
N VAL A 18 -10.18 10.95 17.10
CA VAL A 18 -9.28 11.31 15.96
C VAL A 18 -8.30 10.20 15.59
N ARG A 19 -7.91 9.35 16.55
CA ARG A 19 -6.99 8.23 16.32
C ARG A 19 -7.62 7.07 15.51
N LEU A 20 -8.94 7.07 15.29
CA LEU A 20 -9.57 6.13 14.35
C LEU A 20 -8.93 6.22 12.96
N ALA A 21 -8.59 7.44 12.51
CA ALA A 21 -7.90 7.62 11.23
C ALA A 21 -6.51 6.94 11.23
N GLU A 22 -5.71 7.08 12.30
CA GLU A 22 -4.41 6.42 12.43
C GLU A 22 -4.55 4.89 12.35
N LEU A 23 -5.52 4.33 13.08
CA LEU A 23 -5.79 2.90 13.06
C LEU A 23 -6.26 2.42 11.69
N ALA A 24 -7.12 3.20 10.98
CA ALA A 24 -7.65 2.85 9.66
C ALA A 24 -6.56 2.78 8.59
N TYR A 25 -5.60 3.70 8.61
CA TYR A 25 -4.51 3.73 7.64
C TYR A 25 -3.36 2.76 7.94
N ASN A 26 -3.33 2.11 9.11
CA ASN A 26 -2.33 1.10 9.43
C ASN A 26 -2.93 -0.30 9.37
N LEU A 27 -2.53 -1.10 8.40
CA LEU A 27 -3.09 -2.44 8.18
C LEU A 27 -2.83 -3.43 9.33
N ARG A 28 -2.25 -3.01 10.46
CA ARG A 28 -2.14 -3.85 11.67
C ARG A 28 -3.52 -4.40 12.07
N TRP A 29 -4.59 -3.67 11.81
CA TRP A 29 -5.95 -4.12 12.09
C TRP A 29 -6.31 -5.42 11.38
N THR A 30 -5.74 -5.73 10.20
CA THR A 30 -6.10 -6.93 9.42
C THR A 30 -5.72 -8.25 10.09
N TRP A 31 -4.83 -8.24 11.05
CA TRP A 31 -4.45 -9.41 11.88
C TRP A 31 -4.51 -9.12 13.38
N ASN A 32 -5.27 -8.11 13.78
CA ASN A 32 -5.63 -7.81 15.17
C ASN A 32 -7.14 -7.83 15.32
N TYR A 33 -7.66 -8.90 15.89
CA TYR A 33 -9.10 -9.11 16.01
C TYR A 33 -9.82 -7.98 16.76
N GLY A 34 -9.21 -7.45 17.85
CA GLY A 34 -9.77 -6.33 18.60
C GLY A 34 -9.96 -5.07 17.76
N SER A 35 -9.02 -4.79 16.83
CA SER A 35 -9.14 -3.66 15.91
C SER A 35 -10.25 -3.87 14.87
N ILE A 36 -10.43 -5.08 14.37
CA ILE A 36 -11.54 -5.43 13.46
C ILE A 36 -12.88 -5.20 14.18
N GLU A 37 -13.03 -5.72 15.41
CA GLU A 37 -14.24 -5.57 16.20
C GLU A 37 -14.51 -4.10 16.59
N LEU A 38 -13.49 -3.27 16.73
CA LEU A 38 -13.66 -1.83 16.96
C LEU A 38 -14.39 -1.17 15.80
N PHE A 39 -13.93 -1.38 14.55
CA PHE A 39 -14.59 -0.82 13.37
C PHE A 39 -15.98 -1.41 13.16
N ARG A 40 -16.13 -2.71 13.36
CA ARG A 40 -17.43 -3.39 13.28
C ARG A 40 -18.43 -2.89 14.31
N ARG A 41 -17.99 -2.60 15.52
CA ARG A 41 -18.81 -2.02 16.58
C ARG A 41 -19.17 -0.54 16.29
N LEU A 42 -18.27 0.18 15.64
CA LEU A 42 -18.52 1.58 15.26
C LEU A 42 -19.76 1.69 14.35
N ASP A 43 -19.86 0.86 13.31
CA ASP A 43 -21.04 0.71 12.46
C ASP A 43 -20.94 -0.60 11.69
N ARG A 44 -21.74 -1.60 12.08
CA ARG A 44 -21.68 -2.95 11.52
C ARG A 44 -22.09 -2.98 10.06
N ASP A 45 -23.20 -2.33 9.72
CA ASP A 45 -23.75 -2.40 8.36
C ASP A 45 -22.83 -1.67 7.38
N LEU A 46 -22.26 -0.55 7.81
CA LEU A 46 -21.30 0.19 7.02
C LEU A 46 -19.96 -0.56 6.89
N TRP A 47 -19.53 -1.28 7.92
CA TRP A 47 -18.35 -2.16 7.86
C TRP A 47 -18.50 -3.21 6.75
N GLU A 48 -19.64 -3.91 6.71
CA GLU A 48 -19.92 -4.91 5.68
C GLU A 48 -20.05 -4.27 4.29
N THR A 49 -20.82 -3.18 4.15
CA THR A 49 -21.09 -2.53 2.86
C THR A 49 -19.88 -1.77 2.31
N SER A 50 -18.94 -1.36 3.16
CA SER A 50 -17.67 -0.77 2.71
C SER A 50 -16.67 -1.80 2.18
N GLY A 51 -16.96 -3.10 2.27
CA GLY A 51 -16.03 -4.18 1.95
C GLY A 51 -14.90 -4.27 2.97
N HIS A 52 -15.20 -4.10 4.25
CA HIS A 52 -14.27 -4.13 5.39
C HIS A 52 -13.13 -3.10 5.24
N ASN A 53 -13.44 -1.95 4.62
CA ASN A 53 -12.49 -0.88 4.40
C ASN A 53 -12.72 0.26 5.42
N PRO A 54 -11.91 0.37 6.48
CA PRO A 54 -12.11 1.37 7.51
C PRO A 54 -11.91 2.81 7.01
N VAL A 55 -11.09 3.05 5.99
CA VAL A 55 -10.89 4.40 5.42
C VAL A 55 -12.16 4.83 4.70
N ARG A 56 -12.71 3.97 3.83
CA ARG A 56 -13.98 4.23 3.14
C ARG A 56 -15.12 4.37 4.13
N MET A 57 -15.16 3.52 5.16
CA MET A 57 -16.14 3.59 6.23
C MET A 57 -16.11 4.95 6.94
N LEU A 58 -14.94 5.41 7.38
CA LEU A 58 -14.78 6.72 8.05
C LEU A 58 -15.08 7.89 7.12
N GLY A 59 -14.90 7.73 5.81
CA GLY A 59 -15.25 8.74 4.81
C GLY A 59 -16.75 8.86 4.51
N THR A 60 -17.57 7.87 4.91
CA THR A 60 -19.00 7.79 4.57
C THR A 60 -19.94 7.64 5.78
N ILE A 61 -19.40 7.39 6.97
CA ILE A 61 -20.16 7.26 8.21
C ILE A 61 -20.93 8.57 8.53
N SER A 62 -22.12 8.45 9.11
CA SER A 62 -22.87 9.64 9.50
C SER A 62 -22.23 10.37 10.69
N GLN A 63 -22.31 11.72 10.69
CA GLN A 63 -21.82 12.53 11.82
C GLN A 63 -22.54 12.16 13.12
N ALA A 64 -23.83 11.86 13.05
CA ALA A 64 -24.64 11.45 14.21
C ALA A 64 -24.11 10.13 14.82
N ARG A 65 -23.68 9.16 13.97
CA ARG A 65 -23.11 7.90 14.46
C ARG A 65 -21.75 8.11 15.14
N LEU A 66 -20.91 8.96 14.58
CA LEU A 66 -19.64 9.35 15.20
C LEU A 66 -19.84 10.03 16.54
N GLN A 67 -20.83 10.94 16.62
CA GLN A 67 -21.16 11.63 17.85
C GLN A 67 -21.66 10.62 18.92
N ALA A 68 -22.58 9.74 18.57
CA ALA A 68 -23.07 8.71 19.48
C ALA A 68 -21.93 7.80 20.00
N ALA A 69 -21.00 7.41 19.13
CA ALA A 69 -19.81 6.62 19.53
C ALA A 69 -18.89 7.41 20.47
N SER A 70 -18.77 8.72 20.28
CA SER A 70 -17.94 9.60 21.13
C SER A 70 -18.52 9.83 22.54
N GLU A 71 -19.78 9.45 22.76
CA GLU A 71 -20.51 9.54 24.04
C GLU A 71 -20.77 8.16 24.67
N ASP A 72 -20.42 7.06 23.99
CA ASP A 72 -20.54 5.67 24.50
C ASP A 72 -19.29 5.29 25.29
N ASP A 73 -19.38 5.27 26.62
CA ASP A 73 -18.28 4.91 27.52
C ASP A 73 -17.70 3.53 27.22
N GLY A 74 -18.55 2.56 26.85
CA GLY A 74 -18.11 1.21 26.52
C GLY A 74 -17.34 1.15 25.19
N PHE A 75 -17.72 1.97 24.20
CA PHE A 75 -16.97 2.12 22.96
C PHE A 75 -15.65 2.83 23.20
N LEU A 76 -15.65 3.91 23.99
CA LEU A 76 -14.45 4.67 24.33
C LEU A 76 -13.43 3.82 25.11
N ALA A 77 -13.88 2.99 26.05
CA ALA A 77 -13.00 2.07 26.78
C ALA A 77 -12.35 1.04 25.84
N HIS A 78 -13.13 0.46 24.91
CA HIS A 78 -12.60 -0.46 23.89
C HIS A 78 -11.60 0.25 22.97
N PHE A 79 -11.96 1.44 22.48
CA PHE A 79 -11.09 2.26 21.62
C PHE A 79 -9.76 2.64 22.30
N ALA A 80 -9.81 3.07 23.56
CA ALA A 80 -8.62 3.39 24.34
C ALA A 80 -7.70 2.16 24.49
N GLY A 81 -8.26 0.98 24.81
CA GLY A 81 -7.50 -0.26 24.91
C GLY A 81 -6.83 -0.66 23.59
N ILE A 82 -7.51 -0.48 22.43
CA ILE A 82 -6.91 -0.73 21.11
C ILE A 82 -5.80 0.28 20.79
N CYS A 83 -5.99 1.55 21.11
CA CYS A 83 -4.95 2.57 20.95
C CYS A 83 -3.70 2.26 21.79
N GLU A 84 -3.88 1.86 23.04
CA GLU A 84 -2.78 1.47 23.94
C GLU A 84 -2.02 0.25 23.37
N GLN A 85 -2.74 -0.81 22.99
CA GLN A 85 -2.12 -2.00 22.36
C GLN A 85 -1.34 -1.64 21.10
N PHE A 86 -1.88 -0.72 20.28
CA PHE A 86 -1.22 -0.26 19.07
C PHE A 86 0.06 0.53 19.36
N ASP A 87 0.05 1.39 20.37
CA ASP A 87 1.22 2.14 20.83
C ASP A 87 2.28 1.20 21.40
N GLN A 88 1.90 0.26 22.27
CA GLN A 88 2.79 -0.78 22.79
C GLN A 88 3.41 -1.60 21.66
N TYR A 89 2.61 -2.01 20.66
CA TYR A 89 3.10 -2.71 19.50
C TYR A 89 4.15 -1.89 18.73
N ARG A 90 3.89 -0.61 18.45
CA ARG A 90 4.80 0.25 17.68
C ARG A 90 6.08 0.61 18.44
N GLN A 91 5.97 0.82 19.73
CA GLN A 91 7.09 1.27 20.59
C GLN A 91 7.92 0.12 21.16
N ASN A 92 7.47 -1.13 21.01
CA ASN A 92 8.19 -2.28 21.51
C ASN A 92 9.57 -2.39 20.84
N ASP A 93 10.60 -2.08 21.59
CA ASP A 93 12.02 -2.21 21.22
C ASP A 93 12.61 -3.60 21.50
N ARG A 94 11.82 -4.51 22.14
CA ARG A 94 12.20 -5.88 22.47
C ARG A 94 11.65 -6.89 21.46
N THR A 95 11.61 -6.50 20.18
CA THR A 95 11.23 -7.44 19.11
C THR A 95 12.28 -8.53 18.95
N TRP A 96 11.92 -9.63 18.29
CA TRP A 96 12.85 -10.72 18.00
C TRP A 96 14.10 -10.20 17.27
N TYR A 97 13.93 -9.35 16.27
CA TYR A 97 15.04 -8.76 15.51
C TYR A 97 15.93 -7.90 16.39
N ALA A 98 15.36 -7.03 17.19
CA ALA A 98 16.13 -6.15 18.09
C ALA A 98 16.95 -6.94 19.12
N GLN A 99 16.42 -8.08 19.59
CA GLN A 99 17.15 -8.94 20.53
C GLN A 99 18.26 -9.76 19.86
N ARG A 100 18.00 -10.29 18.63
CA ARG A 100 18.93 -11.18 17.92
C ARG A 100 20.03 -10.42 17.18
N CYS A 101 19.74 -9.22 16.69
CA CYS A 101 20.61 -8.48 15.78
C CYS A 101 21.30 -7.26 16.44
N ARG A 102 21.40 -7.23 17.78
CA ARG A 102 22.04 -6.12 18.52
C ARG A 102 23.50 -5.89 18.10
N GLU A 103 24.22 -6.96 17.77
CA GLU A 103 25.66 -6.93 17.43
C GLU A 103 25.90 -6.93 15.91
N ILE A 104 24.82 -6.99 15.11
CA ILE A 104 24.92 -7.00 13.65
C ILE A 104 24.78 -5.57 13.13
N PRO A 105 25.61 -5.13 12.17
CA PRO A 105 25.44 -3.82 11.57
C PRO A 105 24.02 -3.61 11.06
N PRO A 106 23.46 -2.38 11.18
CA PRO A 106 22.12 -2.09 10.72
C PRO A 106 21.93 -2.51 9.27
N CYS A 107 21.01 -3.43 9.02
CA CYS A 107 20.66 -3.90 7.69
C CYS A 107 19.25 -3.43 7.36
N ARG A 108 19.08 -2.74 6.22
CA ARG A 108 17.76 -2.45 5.67
C ARG A 108 17.52 -3.35 4.48
N VAL A 109 16.45 -4.13 4.55
CA VAL A 109 16.03 -5.02 3.48
C VAL A 109 14.93 -4.34 2.67
N ALA A 110 15.07 -4.27 1.35
CA ALA A 110 13.98 -3.91 0.46
C ALA A 110 13.46 -5.17 -0.23
N TYR A 111 12.18 -5.47 -0.03
CA TYR A 111 11.49 -6.62 -0.59
C TYR A 111 10.64 -6.19 -1.78
N PHE A 112 11.02 -6.63 -2.97
CA PHE A 112 10.38 -6.30 -4.23
C PHE A 112 9.43 -7.41 -4.65
N SER A 113 8.16 -7.08 -4.89
CA SER A 113 7.16 -8.02 -5.39
C SER A 113 6.17 -7.31 -6.33
N PRO A 114 5.71 -7.97 -7.41
CA PRO A 114 4.69 -7.40 -8.29
C PRO A 114 3.32 -7.37 -7.62
N GLU A 115 3.09 -8.16 -6.57
CA GLU A 115 1.80 -8.26 -5.88
C GLU A 115 1.97 -8.47 -4.37
N PHE A 116 1.00 -7.94 -3.60
CA PHE A 116 0.94 -8.06 -2.14
C PHE A 116 -0.48 -8.36 -1.70
N GLY A 117 -0.74 -9.57 -1.17
CA GLY A 117 -2.01 -9.98 -0.59
C GLY A 117 -2.13 -9.49 0.85
N LEU A 118 -2.48 -8.23 1.04
CA LEU A 118 -2.53 -7.59 2.35
C LEU A 118 -3.90 -7.69 3.00
N THR A 119 -4.94 -7.34 2.25
CA THR A 119 -6.33 -7.32 2.68
C THR A 119 -7.25 -7.16 1.46
N ASP A 120 -8.52 -7.57 1.59
CA ASP A 120 -9.50 -7.50 0.49
C ASP A 120 -9.77 -6.06 0.02
N CYS A 121 -9.71 -5.08 0.92
CA CYS A 121 -9.91 -3.68 0.54
C CYS A 121 -8.71 -3.04 -0.19
N VAL A 122 -7.60 -3.79 -0.39
CA VAL A 122 -6.45 -3.43 -1.21
C VAL A 122 -6.17 -4.55 -2.21
N PRO A 123 -6.98 -4.68 -3.27
CA PRO A 123 -6.95 -5.82 -4.17
C PRO A 123 -5.84 -5.69 -5.23
N ILE A 124 -4.58 -5.76 -4.81
CA ILE A 124 -3.37 -5.64 -5.63
C ILE A 124 -2.61 -6.97 -5.75
N TYR A 125 -3.29 -8.09 -5.64
CA TYR A 125 -2.75 -9.44 -5.76
C TYR A 125 -3.72 -10.37 -6.48
N SER A 126 -3.23 -11.50 -6.97
CA SER A 126 -4.07 -12.49 -7.65
C SER A 126 -3.95 -13.90 -7.07
N GLY A 127 -2.79 -14.29 -6.55
CA GLY A 127 -2.55 -15.67 -6.16
C GLY A 127 -1.52 -15.83 -5.05
N GLY A 128 -0.91 -17.03 -5.01
CA GLY A 128 -0.02 -17.47 -3.93
C GLY A 128 1.19 -16.58 -3.71
N LEU A 129 1.74 -15.99 -4.79
CA LEU A 129 2.87 -15.06 -4.71
C LEU A 129 2.51 -13.83 -3.86
N GLY A 130 1.32 -13.28 -4.07
CA GLY A 130 0.82 -12.14 -3.31
C GLY A 130 0.50 -12.50 -1.87
N VAL A 131 -0.09 -13.67 -1.62
CA VAL A 131 -0.34 -14.18 -0.26
C VAL A 131 0.97 -14.33 0.50
N LEU A 132 1.98 -14.97 -0.10
CA LEU A 132 3.32 -15.09 0.49
C LEU A 132 3.90 -13.70 0.83
N SER A 133 3.84 -12.75 -0.10
CA SER A 133 4.36 -11.40 0.11
C SER A 133 3.65 -10.68 1.25
N GLY A 134 2.33 -10.77 1.32
CA GLY A 134 1.52 -10.17 2.38
C GLY A 134 1.82 -10.75 3.76
N ASP A 135 1.86 -12.07 3.87
CA ASP A 135 2.18 -12.77 5.13
C ASP A 135 3.62 -12.49 5.57
N HIS A 136 4.56 -12.45 4.62
CA HIS A 136 5.95 -12.09 4.90
C HIS A 136 6.06 -10.68 5.50
N LEU A 137 5.33 -9.69 4.97
CA LEU A 137 5.32 -8.33 5.53
C LEU A 137 4.72 -8.27 6.93
N LYS A 138 3.58 -8.95 7.15
CA LYS A 138 2.92 -9.00 8.46
C LYS A 138 3.82 -9.66 9.51
N SER A 139 4.41 -10.80 9.18
CA SER A 139 5.36 -11.51 10.05
C SER A 139 6.63 -10.69 10.31
N SER A 140 7.19 -10.05 9.28
CA SER A 140 8.34 -9.16 9.40
C SER A 140 8.03 -7.97 10.32
N SER A 141 6.82 -7.43 10.24
CA SER A 141 6.33 -6.37 11.11
C SER A 141 6.28 -6.82 12.57
N ASP A 142 5.73 -8.01 12.86
CA ASP A 142 5.64 -8.55 14.21
C ASP A 142 7.03 -8.88 14.80
N LEU A 143 7.95 -9.38 13.98
CA LEU A 143 9.33 -9.65 14.34
C LEU A 143 10.20 -8.39 14.47
N GLY A 144 9.72 -7.24 14.00
CA GLY A 144 10.42 -5.95 14.06
C GLY A 144 11.58 -5.81 13.10
N LEU A 145 11.53 -6.47 11.93
CA LEU A 145 12.57 -6.38 10.91
C LEU A 145 12.66 -4.96 10.33
N ASN A 146 13.89 -4.50 10.05
CA ASN A 146 14.11 -3.28 9.29
C ASN A 146 13.94 -3.56 7.78
N LEU A 147 12.68 -3.67 7.37
CA LEU A 147 12.27 -4.04 6.03
C LEU A 147 11.32 -3.00 5.45
N VAL A 148 11.42 -2.78 4.14
CA VAL A 148 10.45 -2.01 3.35
C VAL A 148 10.01 -2.85 2.15
N GLY A 149 8.73 -2.75 1.78
CA GLY A 149 8.21 -3.36 0.56
C GLY A 149 8.26 -2.39 -0.63
N VAL A 150 8.37 -2.92 -1.85
CA VAL A 150 8.28 -2.16 -3.10
C VAL A 150 7.41 -2.92 -4.09
N GLY A 151 6.42 -2.24 -4.67
CA GLY A 151 5.46 -2.84 -5.60
C GLY A 151 4.91 -1.86 -6.62
N LEU A 152 3.93 -2.34 -7.40
CA LEU A 152 3.17 -1.56 -8.37
C LEU A 152 1.73 -1.38 -7.87
N LEU A 153 1.21 -0.15 -7.97
CA LEU A 153 -0.16 0.17 -7.58
C LEU A 153 -1.07 0.06 -8.79
N TYR A 154 -1.81 -1.04 -8.86
CA TYR A 154 -2.68 -1.31 -9.99
C TYR A 154 -4.01 -0.57 -9.90
N GLN A 155 -4.43 0.04 -11.00
CA GLN A 155 -5.70 0.76 -11.11
C GLN A 155 -6.91 -0.16 -11.06
N PHE A 156 -6.76 -1.37 -11.59
CA PHE A 156 -7.81 -2.38 -11.59
C PHE A 156 -7.40 -3.50 -10.64
N GLY A 157 -8.31 -3.85 -9.74
CA GLY A 157 -8.20 -5.05 -8.92
C GLY A 157 -8.22 -6.31 -9.78
N TYR A 158 -7.86 -7.45 -9.16
CA TYR A 158 -8.03 -8.73 -9.83
C TYR A 158 -9.50 -8.95 -10.18
N PHE A 159 -9.77 -9.64 -11.28
CA PHE A 159 -11.13 -9.77 -11.80
C PHE A 159 -12.04 -10.56 -10.85
N SER A 160 -13.30 -10.14 -10.80
CA SER A 160 -14.37 -10.88 -10.15
C SER A 160 -15.20 -11.59 -11.23
N GLN A 161 -15.63 -12.82 -10.93
CA GLN A 161 -16.41 -13.64 -11.85
C GLN A 161 -17.90 -13.63 -11.44
N TYR A 162 -18.77 -13.59 -12.43
CA TYR A 162 -20.20 -13.82 -12.22
C TYR A 162 -20.79 -14.60 -13.40
N LEU A 163 -21.94 -15.21 -13.20
CA LEU A 163 -22.66 -15.88 -14.27
C LEU A 163 -23.74 -14.96 -14.83
N SER A 164 -23.81 -14.86 -16.16
CA SER A 164 -24.92 -14.23 -16.84
C SER A 164 -26.22 -15.07 -16.69
N PRO A 165 -27.41 -14.51 -16.95
CA PRO A 165 -28.68 -15.25 -16.81
C PRO A 165 -28.75 -16.54 -17.65
N ASP A 166 -28.00 -16.63 -18.76
CA ASP A 166 -27.87 -17.81 -19.64
C ASP A 166 -26.73 -18.75 -19.24
N GLY A 167 -26.11 -18.54 -18.07
CA GLY A 167 -25.11 -19.43 -17.45
C GLY A 167 -23.67 -19.25 -17.93
N TRP A 168 -23.38 -18.24 -18.75
CA TRP A 168 -22.02 -17.96 -19.18
C TRP A 168 -21.23 -17.15 -18.13
N GLN A 169 -19.98 -17.55 -17.94
CA GLN A 169 -19.05 -16.80 -17.09
C GLN A 169 -18.76 -15.42 -17.70
N GLN A 170 -18.87 -14.43 -16.86
CA GLN A 170 -18.46 -13.04 -17.14
C GLN A 170 -17.38 -12.60 -16.16
N GLU A 171 -16.60 -11.60 -16.55
CA GLU A 171 -15.55 -11.01 -15.72
C GLU A 171 -15.77 -9.51 -15.55
N PHE A 172 -15.47 -9.04 -14.35
CA PHE A 172 -15.52 -7.63 -14.00
C PHE A 172 -14.22 -7.22 -13.31
N TYR A 173 -13.64 -6.10 -13.71
CA TYR A 173 -12.42 -5.54 -13.14
C TYR A 173 -12.79 -4.32 -12.29
N PRO A 174 -12.80 -4.42 -10.95
CA PRO A 174 -13.12 -3.29 -10.09
C PRO A 174 -12.04 -2.23 -10.19
N VAL A 175 -12.45 -0.96 -10.27
CA VAL A 175 -11.52 0.17 -10.25
C VAL A 175 -11.12 0.46 -8.81
N ASN A 176 -9.82 0.53 -8.55
CA ASN A 176 -9.27 0.88 -7.25
C ASN A 176 -9.33 2.40 -7.04
N ASP A 177 -10.09 2.84 -6.06
CA ASP A 177 -10.14 4.23 -5.64
C ASP A 177 -9.09 4.47 -4.54
N PHE A 178 -7.89 4.84 -4.95
CA PHE A 178 -6.73 4.98 -4.06
C PHE A 178 -6.94 5.95 -2.91
N TYR A 179 -7.79 6.98 -3.09
CA TYR A 179 -8.06 7.96 -2.05
C TYR A 179 -9.03 7.47 -0.97
N ASN A 180 -9.82 6.44 -1.28
CA ASN A 180 -10.71 5.76 -0.33
C ASN A 180 -10.17 4.40 0.14
N MET A 181 -8.86 4.18 -0.01
CA MET A 181 -8.14 2.99 0.45
C MET A 181 -7.10 3.39 1.52
N PRO A 182 -6.58 2.46 2.33
CA PRO A 182 -5.54 2.75 3.32
C PRO A 182 -4.17 3.02 2.67
N LEU A 183 -4.14 4.00 1.78
CA LEU A 183 -3.01 4.44 0.99
C LEU A 183 -2.71 5.92 1.26
N GLN A 184 -1.45 6.29 1.24
CA GLN A 184 -1.02 7.68 1.40
C GLN A 184 -0.09 8.07 0.25
N LEU A 185 -0.44 9.10 -0.51
CA LEU A 185 0.45 9.67 -1.52
C LEU A 185 1.67 10.29 -0.84
N MET A 186 2.87 9.85 -1.20
CA MET A 186 4.11 10.41 -0.67
C MET A 186 4.33 11.81 -1.23
N ARG A 187 4.69 12.74 -0.35
CA ARG A 187 4.90 14.14 -0.71
C ARG A 187 6.27 14.62 -0.27
N ASN A 188 6.86 15.48 -1.07
CA ASN A 188 8.04 16.26 -0.74
C ASN A 188 7.70 17.31 0.33
N LYS A 189 8.72 17.97 0.89
CA LYS A 189 8.54 19.02 1.90
C LYS A 189 7.74 20.23 1.40
N ASP A 190 7.74 20.48 0.10
CA ASP A 190 6.95 21.53 -0.56
C ASP A 190 5.50 21.13 -0.89
N GLY A 191 5.10 19.90 -0.50
CA GLY A 191 3.76 19.37 -0.74
C GLY A 191 3.56 18.71 -2.11
N THR A 192 4.54 18.77 -3.02
CA THR A 192 4.46 18.09 -4.32
C THR A 192 4.56 16.57 -4.16
N PRO A 193 3.92 15.76 -5.03
CA PRO A 193 4.08 14.32 -5.00
C PRO A 193 5.55 13.88 -5.20
N VAL A 194 5.99 12.88 -4.47
CA VAL A 194 7.26 12.20 -4.76
C VAL A 194 7.08 11.41 -6.04
N THR A 195 7.92 11.69 -7.04
CA THR A 195 7.89 11.02 -8.34
C THR A 195 9.26 10.48 -8.71
N VAL A 196 9.28 9.43 -9.51
CA VAL A 196 10.47 8.88 -10.14
C VAL A 196 10.25 8.74 -11.63
N GLN A 197 11.33 8.81 -12.39
CA GLN A 197 11.27 8.66 -13.85
C GLN A 197 12.10 7.46 -14.29
N VAL A 198 11.56 6.65 -15.19
CA VAL A 198 12.23 5.52 -15.82
C VAL A 198 12.27 5.75 -17.33
N THR A 199 13.46 5.61 -17.93
CA THR A 199 13.64 5.75 -19.37
C THR A 199 13.30 4.42 -20.06
N TYR A 200 12.34 4.46 -20.97
CA TYR A 200 12.03 3.37 -21.89
C TYR A 200 12.51 3.75 -23.30
N PRO A 201 12.65 2.79 -24.20
CA PRO A 201 13.20 3.06 -25.55
C PRO A 201 12.49 4.17 -26.31
N ASP A 202 11.20 4.35 -26.06
CA ASP A 202 10.32 5.23 -26.81
C ASP A 202 9.97 6.55 -26.09
N ALA A 203 10.00 6.59 -24.76
CA ALA A 203 9.86 7.80 -23.97
C ALA A 203 10.10 7.54 -22.48
N PRO A 204 10.48 8.54 -21.68
CA PRO A 204 10.50 8.42 -20.25
C PRO A 204 9.09 8.30 -19.66
N VAL A 205 8.94 7.48 -18.63
CA VAL A 205 7.71 7.28 -17.86
C VAL A 205 7.92 7.77 -16.45
N THR A 206 7.01 8.61 -15.97
CA THR A 206 7.01 9.08 -14.57
C THR A 206 6.03 8.27 -13.76
N ALA A 207 6.42 7.86 -12.56
CA ALA A 207 5.54 7.25 -11.58
C ALA A 207 5.55 8.04 -10.28
N GLN A 208 4.38 8.21 -9.66
CA GLN A 208 4.26 8.74 -8.30
C GLN A 208 4.32 7.60 -7.29
N VAL A 209 4.69 7.94 -6.05
CA VAL A 209 4.91 6.96 -5.00
C VAL A 209 3.80 7.06 -3.95
N TRP A 210 3.14 5.93 -3.68
CA TRP A 210 2.18 5.76 -2.60
C TRP A 210 2.77 4.90 -1.50
N ARG A 211 2.27 5.04 -0.28
CA ARG A 211 2.65 4.24 0.87
C ARG A 211 1.45 3.49 1.43
N ILE A 212 1.65 2.20 1.72
CA ILE A 212 0.78 1.37 2.55
C ILE A 212 1.53 1.08 3.84
N GLN A 213 0.89 1.28 4.99
CA GLN A 213 1.51 0.97 6.28
C GLN A 213 1.01 -0.38 6.79
N VAL A 214 1.91 -1.38 6.88
CA VAL A 214 1.64 -2.74 7.34
C VAL A 214 2.28 -2.92 8.72
N GLY A 215 1.57 -2.52 9.77
CA GLY A 215 2.13 -2.46 11.12
C GLY A 215 3.33 -1.51 11.19
N ARG A 216 4.54 -2.06 11.39
CA ARG A 216 5.82 -1.32 11.39
C ARG A 216 6.42 -1.15 10.00
N ILE A 217 6.03 -1.99 9.04
CA ILE A 217 6.60 -2.05 7.69
C ILE A 217 5.88 -1.07 6.77
N ALA A 218 6.62 -0.29 6.00
CA ALA A 218 6.08 0.53 4.91
C ALA A 218 6.25 -0.21 3.58
N VAL A 219 5.22 -0.17 2.73
CA VAL A 219 5.27 -0.65 1.35
C VAL A 219 5.10 0.55 0.43
N TYR A 220 6.06 0.74 -0.47
CA TYR A 220 6.06 1.83 -1.45
C TYR A 220 5.59 1.31 -2.80
N MET A 221 4.52 1.90 -3.29
CA MET A 221 3.81 1.46 -4.48
C MET A 221 3.96 2.50 -5.58
N LEU A 222 4.36 2.07 -6.78
CA LEU A 222 4.52 2.94 -7.93
C LEU A 222 3.23 2.99 -8.75
N ASP A 223 2.81 4.20 -9.14
CA ASP A 223 1.65 4.47 -9.98
C ASP A 223 2.06 5.32 -11.18
N SER A 224 1.96 4.76 -12.38
CA SER A 224 2.27 5.43 -13.65
C SER A 224 1.08 6.17 -14.27
N ASN A 225 -0.14 6.12 -13.66
CA ASN A 225 -1.32 6.78 -14.21
C ASN A 225 -1.32 8.30 -13.98
N LEU A 226 -0.36 8.98 -14.57
CA LEU A 226 -0.20 10.44 -14.51
C LEU A 226 -0.54 11.08 -15.85
N GLN A 227 -1.16 12.26 -15.83
CA GLN A 227 -1.57 12.97 -17.05
C GLN A 227 -0.39 13.30 -18.00
N GLN A 228 0.80 13.48 -17.45
CA GLN A 228 2.01 13.75 -18.21
C GLN A 228 2.55 12.53 -18.96
N ASN A 229 2.13 11.33 -18.61
CA ASN A 229 2.46 10.12 -19.34
C ASN A 229 1.51 9.93 -20.55
N ARG A 230 2.02 9.30 -21.61
CA ARG A 230 1.19 8.90 -22.75
C ARG A 230 0.14 7.87 -22.30
N PRO A 231 -1.01 7.77 -22.98
CA PRO A 231 -2.08 6.83 -22.59
C PRO A 231 -1.56 5.39 -22.34
N ARG A 232 -0.75 4.86 -23.25
CA ARG A 232 -0.19 3.49 -23.12
C ARG A 232 0.77 3.32 -21.95
N ASP A 233 1.46 4.40 -21.53
CA ASP A 233 2.42 4.36 -20.42
C ASP A 233 1.71 4.43 -19.06
N ARG A 234 0.50 5.02 -19.03
CA ARG A 234 -0.38 4.98 -17.85
C ARG A 234 -0.87 3.57 -17.55
N GLU A 235 -1.01 2.74 -18.60
CA GLU A 235 -1.47 1.35 -18.48
C GLU A 235 -0.41 0.40 -17.88
N ILE A 236 0.85 0.83 -17.68
CA ILE A 236 1.89 0.00 -17.06
C ILE A 236 1.44 -0.44 -15.66
N THR A 237 0.79 0.45 -14.90
CA THR A 237 0.17 0.10 -13.62
C THR A 237 -1.36 -0.06 -13.74
N GLY A 238 -1.86 -0.46 -14.92
CA GLY A 238 -3.29 -0.68 -15.14
C GLY A 238 -3.78 -1.95 -14.45
N LYS A 239 -3.30 -3.12 -14.89
CA LYS A 239 -3.72 -4.43 -14.38
C LYS A 239 -2.53 -5.30 -14.02
N LEU A 240 -2.65 -6.03 -12.90
CA LEU A 240 -1.69 -7.07 -12.54
C LEU A 240 -1.70 -8.19 -13.60
N TYR A 241 -0.53 -8.52 -14.12
CA TYR A 241 -0.34 -9.50 -15.21
C TYR A 241 -1.15 -9.20 -16.48
N GLY A 242 -1.65 -7.98 -16.63
CA GLY A 242 -2.41 -7.55 -17.79
C GLY A 242 -1.52 -7.30 -19.03
N GLY A 243 -2.16 -7.36 -20.22
CA GLY A 243 -1.49 -7.09 -21.47
C GLY A 243 -0.67 -8.24 -22.03
N ASP A 244 0.20 -7.91 -22.96
CA ASP A 244 1.10 -8.82 -23.67
C ASP A 244 2.49 -8.89 -23.00
N ARG A 245 3.43 -9.55 -23.66
CA ARG A 245 4.83 -9.67 -23.16
C ARG A 245 5.53 -8.31 -23.04
N GLU A 246 5.20 -7.36 -23.92
CA GLU A 246 5.78 -6.02 -23.87
C GLU A 246 5.29 -5.29 -22.61
N MET A 247 4.02 -5.36 -22.30
CA MET A 247 3.47 -4.74 -21.09
C MET A 247 4.09 -5.36 -19.82
N ARG A 248 4.26 -6.68 -19.79
CA ARG A 248 4.88 -7.36 -18.66
C ARG A 248 6.32 -6.91 -18.42
N ILE A 249 7.15 -6.84 -19.46
CA ILE A 249 8.53 -6.36 -19.29
C ILE A 249 8.56 -4.89 -18.86
N ARG A 250 7.60 -4.07 -19.33
CA ARG A 250 7.45 -2.68 -18.88
C ARG A 250 7.12 -2.59 -17.38
N GLN A 251 6.26 -3.46 -16.87
CA GLN A 251 5.98 -3.56 -15.44
C GLN A 251 7.23 -3.96 -14.64
N GLU A 252 7.98 -4.94 -15.11
CA GLU A 252 9.21 -5.40 -14.46
C GLU A 252 10.32 -4.33 -14.45
N ILE A 253 10.46 -3.56 -15.54
CA ILE A 253 11.36 -2.41 -15.61
C ILE A 253 10.92 -1.32 -14.61
N LEU A 254 9.64 -0.99 -14.57
CA LEU A 254 9.12 0.00 -13.62
C LEU A 254 9.34 -0.46 -12.18
N LEU A 255 9.02 -1.73 -11.87
CA LEU A 255 9.20 -2.28 -10.53
C LEU A 255 10.67 -2.29 -10.11
N GLY A 256 11.56 -2.80 -10.95
CA GLY A 256 12.98 -2.93 -10.61
C GLY A 256 13.69 -1.58 -10.57
N ILE A 257 13.73 -0.88 -11.69
CA ILE A 257 14.44 0.40 -11.83
C ILE A 257 13.71 1.51 -11.07
N GLY A 258 12.41 1.69 -11.34
CA GLY A 258 11.61 2.73 -10.72
C GLY A 258 11.49 2.54 -9.20
N GLY A 259 11.29 1.29 -8.77
CA GLY A 259 11.22 0.96 -7.34
C GLY A 259 12.51 1.27 -6.58
N TYR A 260 13.66 0.94 -7.14
CA TYR A 260 14.93 1.29 -6.52
C TYR A 260 15.15 2.81 -6.46
N ARG A 261 14.83 3.52 -7.55
CA ARG A 261 14.87 5.01 -7.58
C ARG A 261 13.93 5.65 -6.57
N ALA A 262 12.77 5.05 -6.33
CA ALA A 262 11.82 5.52 -5.32
C ALA A 262 12.42 5.42 -3.91
N LEU A 263 13.09 4.33 -3.58
CA LEU A 263 13.77 4.19 -2.29
C LEU A 263 14.89 5.23 -2.12
N VAL A 264 15.67 5.49 -3.16
CA VAL A 264 16.71 6.56 -3.15
C VAL A 264 16.07 7.93 -2.94
N ALA A 265 15.01 8.26 -3.68
CA ALA A 265 14.30 9.54 -3.56
C ALA A 265 13.68 9.75 -2.15
N LEU A 266 13.38 8.66 -1.45
CA LEU A 266 12.85 8.66 -0.08
C LEU A 266 13.95 8.58 1.00
N ASN A 267 15.24 8.55 0.65
CA ASN A 267 16.38 8.30 1.53
C ASN A 267 16.27 6.97 2.30
N LEU A 268 15.85 5.93 1.60
CA LEU A 268 15.62 4.59 2.12
C LEU A 268 16.50 3.53 1.43
N GLU A 269 17.69 3.89 0.98
CA GLU A 269 18.57 2.98 0.28
C GLU A 269 18.78 1.70 1.08
N PRO A 270 18.50 0.53 0.47
CA PRO A 270 18.65 -0.74 1.15
C PRO A 270 20.08 -1.25 1.08
N THR A 271 20.50 -1.93 2.14
CA THR A 271 21.75 -2.72 2.12
C THR A 271 21.55 -4.05 1.41
N VAL A 272 20.33 -4.61 1.51
CA VAL A 272 19.94 -5.87 0.87
C VAL A 272 18.66 -5.63 0.04
N CYS A 273 18.68 -6.10 -1.21
CA CYS A 273 17.49 -6.19 -2.02
C CYS A 273 17.07 -7.66 -2.16
N HIS A 274 15.86 -7.96 -1.73
CA HIS A 274 15.23 -9.26 -1.91
C HIS A 274 14.24 -9.18 -3.07
N MET A 275 14.44 -9.96 -4.11
CA MET A 275 13.53 -10.08 -5.25
C MET A 275 12.61 -11.27 -5.02
N ASN A 276 11.31 -11.06 -5.03
CA ASN A 276 10.35 -12.15 -5.04
C ASN A 276 10.21 -12.65 -6.49
N GLU A 277 10.86 -13.77 -6.78
CA GLU A 277 11.07 -14.30 -8.13
C GLU A 277 11.83 -13.34 -9.07
N GLY A 278 11.59 -13.42 -10.39
CA GLY A 278 12.27 -12.65 -11.43
C GLY A 278 11.68 -11.28 -11.73
N HIS A 279 10.50 -10.96 -11.19
CA HIS A 279 9.70 -9.78 -11.59
C HIS A 279 10.36 -8.42 -11.33
N ALA A 280 11.39 -8.37 -10.49
CA ALA A 280 12.15 -7.17 -10.19
C ALA A 280 13.62 -7.25 -10.64
N ALA A 281 13.98 -8.18 -11.53
CA ALA A 281 15.39 -8.44 -11.92
C ALA A 281 16.13 -7.19 -12.42
N PHE A 282 15.43 -6.24 -13.05
CA PHE A 282 15.99 -4.98 -13.53
C PHE A 282 16.55 -4.09 -12.41
N LEU A 283 16.21 -4.33 -11.15
CA LEU A 283 16.81 -3.61 -10.02
C LEU A 283 18.31 -3.87 -9.91
N ALA A 284 18.78 -5.08 -10.29
CA ALA A 284 20.20 -5.39 -10.26
C ALA A 284 21.00 -4.49 -11.23
N LEU A 285 20.45 -4.25 -12.43
CA LEU A 285 21.04 -3.36 -13.42
C LEU A 285 21.09 -1.89 -12.89
N GLU A 286 20.01 -1.42 -12.27
CA GLU A 286 19.98 -0.05 -11.72
C GLU A 286 20.96 0.10 -10.56
N ARG A 287 21.08 -0.88 -9.67
CA ARG A 287 22.10 -0.87 -8.61
C ARG A 287 23.52 -0.84 -9.17
N MET A 288 23.81 -1.67 -10.19
CA MET A 288 25.12 -1.64 -10.88
C MET A 288 25.38 -0.27 -11.49
N ARG A 289 24.42 0.27 -12.24
CA ARG A 289 24.54 1.62 -12.86
C ARG A 289 24.83 2.70 -11.82
N MET A 290 24.14 2.69 -10.68
CA MET A 290 24.37 3.64 -9.60
C MET A 290 25.74 3.46 -8.96
N ALA A 291 26.14 2.22 -8.65
CA ALA A 291 27.45 1.92 -8.09
C ALA A 291 28.59 2.35 -9.04
N MET A 292 28.46 2.10 -10.34
CA MET A 292 29.43 2.55 -11.35
C MET A 292 29.56 4.07 -11.36
N ARG A 293 28.43 4.79 -11.34
CA ARG A 293 28.41 6.26 -11.27
C ARG A 293 29.08 6.78 -10.00
N ASP A 294 28.76 6.21 -8.85
CA ASP A 294 29.24 6.67 -7.54
C ASP A 294 30.74 6.38 -7.35
N HIS A 295 31.25 5.32 -7.98
CA HIS A 295 32.68 4.96 -7.99
C HIS A 295 33.44 5.45 -9.24
N GLN A 296 32.79 6.26 -10.13
CA GLN A 296 33.37 6.76 -11.38
C GLN A 296 33.97 5.66 -12.27
N LEU A 297 33.33 4.47 -12.26
CA LEU A 297 33.71 3.34 -13.12
C LEU A 297 33.08 3.49 -14.50
N SER A 298 33.85 3.21 -15.54
CA SER A 298 33.40 3.22 -16.97
C SER A 298 32.83 1.88 -17.38
#